data_6a6b4e513ad74cdad1e0e51e938a7bb6
#
_entry.id   6a6b4e513ad74cdad1e0e51e938a7bb6
#
_cell.length_a   1.000
_cell.length_b   1.000
_cell.length_c   1.000
_cell.angle_alpha   90.00
_cell.angle_beta   90.00
_cell.angle_gamma   90.00
#
_symmetry.space_group_name_H-M   'P 1'
#
loop_
_entity.id
_entity.type
_entity.pdbx_description
1 polymer ?
#
loop_
_entity_poly.entity_id
_entity_poly.type
_entity_poly.pdbx_seq_one_letter_code
_entity_poly.pdbx_strand_id
1 'polypeptide(L)' 'MKIEDKEGLIVLKDQDEEVGYIKYVRKEENVIDVISTVVHEKYQGQGMAGKLFDALMGYVKNNSLKII' A
#
# COMPACT_ATOMS: atom_id res chain seq x y z
N MET A 1 1.92 -12.62 6.84
CA MET A 1 2.23 -11.18 6.76
C MET A 1 1.01 -10.36 7.11
N LYS A 2 1.25 -9.18 7.59
CA LYS A 2 0.19 -8.30 8.09
C LYS A 2 0.16 -7.00 7.28
N ILE A 3 -1.06 -6.53 6.97
CA ILE A 3 -1.26 -5.23 6.31
C ILE A 3 -1.77 -4.26 7.36
N GLU A 4 -1.16 -3.09 7.43
CA GLU A 4 -1.63 -1.99 8.27
C GLU A 4 -2.05 -0.83 7.37
N ASP A 5 -3.28 -0.41 7.50
CA ASP A 5 -3.82 0.75 6.78
C ASP A 5 -3.79 1.96 7.70
N LYS A 6 -2.99 2.93 7.35
CA LYS A 6 -2.97 4.23 8.00
C LYS A 6 -3.39 5.25 6.96
N GLU A 7 -3.95 6.35 7.40
CA GLU A 7 -4.33 7.38 6.45
C GLU A 7 -3.11 7.86 5.66
N GLY A 8 -3.16 7.68 4.35
CA GLY A 8 -2.07 8.05 3.45
C GLY A 8 -0.98 7.02 3.32
N LEU A 9 -1.09 5.86 4.01
CA LEU A 9 -0.02 4.88 4.03
C LEU A 9 -0.56 3.46 4.20
N ILE A 10 -0.17 2.59 3.29
CA ILE A 10 -0.43 1.15 3.39
C ILE A 10 0.90 0.47 3.64
N VAL A 11 1.03 -0.23 4.77
CA VAL A 11 2.28 -0.86 5.18
C VAL A 11 2.11 -2.37 5.20
N LEU A 12 3.06 -3.07 4.61
CA LEU A 12 3.15 -4.53 4.68
C LEU A 12 4.22 -4.89 5.70
N LYS A 13 3.86 -5.73 6.65
CA LYS A 13 4.78 -6.19 7.70
C LYS A 13 4.90 -7.71 7.71
N ASP A 14 6.09 -8.18 8.02
CA ASP A 14 6.36 -9.57 8.30
C ASP A 14 6.77 -9.63 9.77
N GLN A 15 5.87 -10.15 10.61
CA GLN A 15 5.98 -10.08 12.06
C GLN A 15 6.06 -8.60 12.47
N ASP A 16 7.13 -8.16 13.11
CA ASP A 16 7.29 -6.76 13.50
C ASP A 16 8.15 -5.96 12.53
N GLU A 17 8.58 -6.56 11.43
CA GLU A 17 9.48 -5.92 10.49
C GLU A 17 8.70 -5.36 9.29
N GLU A 18 8.95 -4.11 8.94
CA GLU A 18 8.33 -3.49 7.78
C GLU A 18 8.96 -4.04 6.50
N VAL A 19 8.13 -4.60 5.63
CA VAL A 19 8.57 -5.13 4.33
C VAL A 19 8.58 -4.03 3.29
N GLY A 20 7.57 -3.17 3.33
CA GLY A 20 7.43 -2.09 2.38
C GLY A 20 6.16 -1.32 2.62
N TYR A 21 5.93 -0.30 1.79
CA TYR A 21 4.74 0.53 1.94
C TYR A 21 4.35 1.18 0.62
N ILE A 22 3.09 1.62 0.57
CA ILE A 22 2.58 2.49 -0.49
C ILE A 22 2.12 3.77 0.18
N LYS A 23 2.65 4.89 -0.29
CA LYS A 23 2.25 6.21 0.17
C LYS A 23 1.30 6.83 -0.84
N TYR A 24 0.20 7.37 -0.37
CA TYR A 24 -0.79 8.00 -1.24
C TYR A 24 -1.35 9.26 -0.61
N VAL A 25 -1.93 10.11 -1.43
CA VAL A 25 -2.58 11.35 -1.01
C VAL A 25 -4.02 11.33 -1.50
N ARG A 26 -4.96 11.72 -0.66
CA ARG A 26 -6.34 11.87 -1.08
C ARG A 26 -6.52 13.22 -1.77
N LYS A 27 -6.88 13.20 -3.04
CA LYS A 27 -7.05 14.40 -3.85
C LYS A 27 -8.47 14.95 -3.75
N GLU A 28 -9.44 14.08 -3.72
CA GLU A 28 -10.85 14.39 -3.59
C GLU A 28 -11.46 13.37 -2.64
N GLU A 29 -12.73 13.51 -2.34
CA GLU A 29 -13.40 12.64 -1.39
C GLU A 29 -13.19 11.15 -1.69
N ASN A 30 -13.21 10.79 -2.97
CA ASN A 30 -13.09 9.39 -3.37
C ASN A 30 -11.97 9.14 -4.39
N VAL A 31 -10.98 10.05 -4.47
CA VAL A 31 -9.88 9.93 -5.42
C VAL A 31 -8.56 9.99 -4.67
N ILE A 32 -7.67 9.03 -4.95
CA ILE A 32 -6.33 9.01 -4.37
C ILE A 32 -5.27 9.05 -5.46
N ASP A 33 -4.13 9.63 -5.11
CA ASP A 33 -2.95 9.69 -5.96
C ASP A 33 -1.84 8.92 -5.25
N VAL A 34 -1.35 7.86 -5.87
CA VAL A 34 -0.25 7.07 -5.32
C VAL A 34 1.06 7.81 -5.57
N ILE A 35 1.73 8.17 -4.48
CA ILE A 35 2.94 8.99 -4.53
C ILE A 35 4.18 8.12 -4.67
N SER A 36 4.28 7.06 -3.87
CA SER A 36 5.43 6.18 -3.96
C SER A 36 5.11 4.78 -3.45
N THR A 37 5.85 3.81 -3.97
CA THR A 37 5.79 2.42 -3.55
C THR A 37 7.21 2.00 -3.25
N VAL A 38 7.45 1.52 -2.04
CA VAL A 38 8.78 1.13 -1.58
C VAL A 38 8.73 -0.30 -1.04
N VAL A 39 9.66 -1.12 -1.47
CA VAL A 39 9.94 -2.43 -0.88
C VAL A 39 11.37 -2.39 -0.37
N HIS A 40 11.58 -2.69 0.90
CA HIS A 40 12.91 -2.66 1.49
C HIS A 40 13.81 -3.70 0.83
N GLU A 41 15.08 -3.36 0.71
CA GLU A 41 16.06 -4.15 -0.05
C GLU A 41 16.05 -5.63 0.33
N LYS A 42 15.93 -5.94 1.61
CA LYS A 42 15.89 -7.30 2.12
C LYS A 42 14.79 -8.16 1.49
N TYR A 43 13.71 -7.53 1.08
CA TYR A 43 12.52 -8.20 0.57
C TYR A 43 12.32 -8.06 -0.95
N GLN A 44 13.23 -7.38 -1.62
CA GLN A 44 13.12 -7.20 -3.07
C GLN A 44 13.30 -8.52 -3.80
N GLY A 45 12.64 -8.64 -4.95
CA GLY A 45 12.72 -9.86 -5.77
C GLY A 45 11.87 -11.01 -5.26
N GLN A 46 10.99 -10.78 -4.29
CA GLN A 46 10.16 -11.82 -3.69
C GLN A 46 8.66 -11.62 -3.94
N GLY A 47 8.30 -10.74 -4.86
CA GLY A 47 6.89 -10.47 -5.18
C GLY A 47 6.15 -9.63 -4.16
N MET A 48 6.86 -8.93 -3.29
CA MET A 48 6.23 -8.12 -2.23
C MET A 48 5.51 -6.91 -2.77
N ALA A 49 5.97 -6.33 -3.86
CA ALA A 49 5.28 -5.22 -4.51
C ALA A 49 3.87 -5.64 -4.94
N GLY A 50 3.73 -6.86 -5.47
CA GLY A 50 2.43 -7.41 -5.83
C GLY A 50 1.50 -7.52 -4.62
N LYS A 51 2.01 -7.94 -3.47
CA LYS A 51 1.23 -8.02 -2.24
C LYS A 51 0.79 -6.63 -1.78
N LEU A 52 1.64 -5.64 -1.91
CA LEU A 52 1.29 -4.25 -1.58
C LEU A 52 0.20 -3.72 -2.51
N PHE A 53 0.31 -3.98 -3.80
CA PHE A 53 -0.71 -3.54 -4.76
C PHE A 53 -2.04 -4.26 -4.54
N ASP A 54 -2.02 -5.53 -4.18
CA ASP A 54 -3.24 -6.26 -3.83
C ASP A 54 -3.93 -5.60 -2.63
N ALA A 55 -3.16 -5.21 -1.63
CA ALA A 55 -3.69 -4.52 -0.46
C ALA A 55 -4.28 -3.17 -0.85
N LEU A 56 -3.60 -2.42 -1.72
CA LEU A 56 -4.08 -1.14 -2.22
C LEU A 56 -5.40 -1.33 -2.98
N MET A 57 -5.47 -2.32 -3.85
CA MET A 57 -6.69 -2.59 -4.62
C MET A 57 -7.85 -2.97 -3.70
N GLY A 58 -7.59 -3.74 -2.66
CA GLY A 58 -8.60 -4.08 -1.66
C GLY A 58 -9.11 -2.84 -0.94
N TYR A 59 -8.21 -1.96 -0.55
CA TYR A 59 -8.56 -0.71 0.11
C TYR A 59 -9.40 0.18 -0.81
N VAL A 60 -8.98 0.33 -2.05
CA VAL A 60 -9.68 1.12 -3.07
C VAL A 60 -11.08 0.59 -3.29
N LYS A 61 -11.21 -0.72 -3.46
CA LYS A 61 -12.49 -1.37 -3.71
C LYS A 61 -13.43 -1.24 -2.51
N ASN A 62 -12.91 -1.49 -1.30
CA ASN A 62 -13.73 -1.46 -0.08
C ASN A 62 -14.21 -0.07 0.27
N ASN A 63 -13.51 0.96 -0.18
CA ASN A 63 -13.85 2.35 0.13
C ASN A 63 -14.39 3.11 -1.08
N SER A 64 -14.66 2.41 -2.17
CA SER A 64 -15.20 3.02 -3.40
C SER A 64 -14.33 4.17 -3.90
N LEU A 65 -13.02 3.98 -3.86
CA LEU A 65 -12.06 4.99 -4.27
C LEU A 65 -11.67 4.81 -5.74
N LYS A 66 -11.07 5.85 -6.30
CA LYS A 66 -10.46 5.81 -7.63
C LYS A 66 -8.99 6.19 -7.50
N ILE A 67 -8.17 5.59 -8.35
CA ILE A 67 -6.75 5.92 -8.43
C ILE A 67 -6.54 6.77 -9.67
N ILE A 68 -5.83 7.87 -9.49
CA ILE A 68 -5.44 8.72 -10.62
C ILE A 68 -4.31 8.06 -11.39
#